data_26657e6cba682bfa78910c6048383f6e
#
_entry.id   26657e6cba682bfa78910c6048383f6e
#
_cell.length_a   1.000
_cell.length_b   1.000
_cell.length_c   1.000
_cell.angle_alpha   90.00
_cell.angle_beta   90.00
_cell.angle_gamma   90.00
#
_symmetry.space_group_name_H-M   'P 1'
#
loop_
_entity.id
_entity.type
_entity.pdbx_description
1 polymer ?
#
loop_
_entity_poly.entity_id
_entity_poly.type
_entity_poly.pdbx_seq_one_letter_code
_entity_poly.pdbx_strand_id
1 'polypeptide(L)'
;VLPAPAEASAPPPSPAPRPLPTLRSDDGRVVLTASSITVNGTAFSFLELEAVELTPVRWLLWYLLGSFTLAGFAIAFLQNWLRTMPAMVGLAAGALLLAYGRRGTNRLRLHRLGREATHFALPGELAQWQKLAAEANRRIRRAHDEAAAAAATLLLDDSTLGQPDSGTFPTSNV
;
A
#
# COMPACT_ATOMS: atom_id res chain seq x y z
N VAL A 1 67.12 -1.77 -9.73
CA VAL A 1 66.03 -2.56 -9.09
C VAL A 1 64.81 -1.66 -9.11
N LEU A 2 63.88 -1.88 -10.04
CA LEU A 2 62.58 -1.19 -10.06
C LEU A 2 61.69 -1.77 -8.98
N PRO A 3 60.96 -0.96 -8.17
CA PRO A 3 59.95 -1.47 -7.27
C PRO A 3 58.75 -2.00 -8.06
N ALA A 4 58.24 -3.15 -7.64
CA ALA A 4 57.04 -3.81 -8.21
C ALA A 4 55.81 -2.90 -8.06
N PRO A 5 54.89 -2.84 -9.05
CA PRO A 5 53.66 -2.10 -8.93
C PRO A 5 52.80 -2.65 -7.79
N ALA A 6 52.40 -1.76 -6.89
CA ALA A 6 51.50 -2.08 -5.81
C ALA A 6 50.16 -2.64 -6.39
N GLU A 7 49.80 -3.88 -6.05
CA GLU A 7 48.50 -4.46 -6.35
C GLU A 7 47.40 -3.53 -5.79
N ALA A 8 46.66 -2.92 -6.69
CA ALA A 8 45.49 -2.13 -6.34
C ALA A 8 44.50 -3.06 -5.68
N SER A 9 44.37 -2.96 -4.35
CA SER A 9 43.37 -3.69 -3.56
C SER A 9 42.00 -3.42 -4.15
N ALA A 10 41.36 -4.46 -4.67
CA ALA A 10 39.99 -4.39 -5.15
C ALA A 10 39.07 -3.87 -4.02
N PRO A 11 38.15 -2.94 -4.30
CA PRO A 11 37.26 -2.43 -3.29
C PRO A 11 36.45 -3.59 -2.68
N PRO A 12 36.18 -3.59 -1.36
CA PRO A 12 35.44 -4.65 -0.72
C PRO A 12 34.07 -4.80 -1.36
N PRO A 13 33.56 -6.03 -1.56
CA PRO A 13 32.25 -6.25 -2.15
C PRO A 13 31.18 -5.52 -1.34
N SER A 14 30.36 -4.73 -2.02
CA SER A 14 29.22 -4.03 -1.40
C SER A 14 28.37 -5.05 -0.63
N PRO A 15 27.98 -4.74 0.63
CA PRO A 15 27.17 -5.65 1.43
C PRO A 15 25.87 -5.95 0.69
N ALA A 16 25.57 -7.24 0.53
CA ALA A 16 24.34 -7.70 -0.11
C ALA A 16 23.12 -7.04 0.56
N PRO A 17 22.13 -6.56 -0.21
CA PRO A 17 20.95 -5.89 0.33
C PRO A 17 20.25 -6.84 1.31
N ARG A 18 20.08 -6.35 2.55
CA ARG A 18 19.39 -7.13 3.60
C ARG A 18 17.95 -7.41 3.16
N PRO A 19 17.47 -8.66 3.24
CA PRO A 19 16.10 -8.98 2.89
C PRO A 19 15.14 -8.19 3.79
N LEU A 20 14.15 -7.54 3.18
CA LEU A 20 13.13 -6.79 3.91
C LEU A 20 12.29 -7.75 4.76
N PRO A 21 11.98 -7.40 6.02
CA PRO A 21 11.18 -8.25 6.87
C PRO A 21 9.77 -8.42 6.30
N THR A 22 9.21 -9.62 6.42
CA THR A 22 7.82 -9.89 6.12
C THR A 22 6.95 -9.24 7.19
N LEU A 23 6.02 -8.36 6.78
CA LEU A 23 5.04 -7.74 7.67
C LEU A 23 3.69 -8.42 7.46
N ARG A 24 3.02 -8.73 8.56
CA ARG A 24 1.71 -9.35 8.55
C ARG A 24 0.74 -8.52 9.39
N SER A 25 -0.51 -8.39 8.92
CA SER A 25 -1.58 -7.81 9.73
C SER A 25 -1.97 -8.76 10.87
N ASP A 26 -2.53 -8.23 11.96
CA ASP A 26 -2.92 -9.02 13.14
C ASP A 26 -3.97 -10.09 12.79
N ASP A 27 -4.86 -9.80 11.84
CA ASP A 27 -5.87 -10.74 11.34
C ASP A 27 -5.33 -11.69 10.25
N GLY A 28 -4.06 -11.53 9.83
CA GLY A 28 -3.39 -12.34 8.83
C GLY A 28 -3.91 -12.18 7.40
N ARG A 29 -4.83 -11.24 7.15
CA ARG A 29 -5.44 -11.02 5.82
C ARG A 29 -4.51 -10.30 4.85
N VAL A 30 -3.59 -9.48 5.37
CA VAL A 30 -2.60 -8.77 4.56
C VAL A 30 -1.21 -9.21 4.99
N VAL A 31 -0.43 -9.64 4.01
CA VAL A 31 0.97 -10.04 4.19
C VAL A 31 1.81 -9.29 3.17
N LEU A 32 2.80 -8.51 3.64
CA LEU A 32 3.78 -7.83 2.81
C LEU A 32 5.09 -8.65 2.83
N THR A 33 5.52 -9.07 1.66
CA THR A 33 6.84 -9.69 1.45
C THR A 33 7.84 -8.66 0.92
N ALA A 34 9.02 -9.08 0.51
CA ALA A 34 9.99 -8.20 -0.14
C ALA A 34 9.52 -7.68 -1.51
N SER A 35 8.78 -8.50 -2.29
CA SER A 35 8.42 -8.25 -3.69
C SER A 35 6.92 -8.23 -3.97
N SER A 36 6.07 -8.58 -3.00
CA SER A 36 4.63 -8.70 -3.20
C SER A 36 3.80 -8.33 -1.97
N ILE A 37 2.54 -8.00 -2.21
CA ILE A 37 1.50 -7.89 -1.20
C ILE A 37 0.46 -8.98 -1.44
N THR A 38 0.11 -9.71 -0.40
CA THR A 38 -0.98 -10.69 -0.43
C THR A 38 -2.15 -10.16 0.37
N VAL A 39 -3.32 -10.10 -0.23
CA VAL A 39 -4.56 -9.64 0.42
C VAL A 39 -5.62 -10.73 0.27
N ASN A 40 -6.16 -11.21 1.39
CA ASN A 40 -7.13 -12.32 1.42
C ASN A 40 -6.69 -13.55 0.60
N GLY A 41 -5.40 -13.89 0.63
CA GLY A 41 -4.83 -15.01 -0.12
C GLY A 41 -4.49 -14.73 -1.58
N THR A 42 -4.85 -13.56 -2.13
CA THR A 42 -4.47 -13.16 -3.48
C THR A 42 -3.18 -12.35 -3.43
N ALA A 43 -2.15 -12.82 -4.15
CA ALA A 43 -0.85 -12.16 -4.21
C ALA A 43 -0.78 -11.19 -5.41
N PHE A 44 -0.20 -10.00 -5.17
CA PHE A 44 0.04 -8.97 -6.18
C PHE A 44 1.52 -8.58 -6.13
N SER A 45 2.20 -8.59 -7.27
CA SER A 45 3.57 -8.11 -7.38
C SER A 45 3.64 -6.60 -7.22
N PHE A 46 4.67 -6.08 -6.54
CA PHE A 46 4.86 -4.62 -6.42
C PHE A 46 5.11 -3.95 -7.77
N LEU A 47 5.68 -4.66 -8.75
CA LEU A 47 5.87 -4.14 -10.11
C LEU A 47 4.56 -3.97 -10.89
N GLU A 48 3.50 -4.69 -10.51
CA GLU A 48 2.17 -4.55 -11.12
C GLU A 48 1.32 -3.47 -10.43
N LEU A 49 1.75 -2.98 -9.27
CA LEU A 49 1.02 -2.02 -8.48
C LEU A 49 1.59 -0.61 -8.68
N GLU A 50 0.71 0.36 -8.84
CA GLU A 50 1.03 1.78 -8.87
C GLU A 50 0.99 2.37 -7.48
N ALA A 51 -0.09 2.10 -6.75
CA ALA A 51 -0.30 2.60 -5.39
C ALA A 51 -1.29 1.75 -4.60
N VAL A 52 -1.18 1.84 -3.29
CA VAL A 52 -2.14 1.31 -2.32
C VAL A 52 -2.80 2.48 -1.60
N GLU A 53 -4.11 2.61 -1.75
CA GLU A 53 -4.91 3.64 -1.13
C GLU A 53 -5.82 3.04 -0.06
N LEU A 54 -5.93 3.71 1.07
CA LEU A 54 -6.82 3.32 2.15
C LEU A 54 -7.87 4.41 2.37
N THR A 55 -9.12 4.06 2.10
CA THR A 55 -10.25 4.98 2.29
C THR A 55 -11.14 4.48 3.42
N PRO A 56 -11.28 5.25 4.52
CA PRO A 56 -12.22 4.89 5.58
C PRO A 56 -13.66 5.08 5.07
N VAL A 57 -14.41 3.99 5.00
CA VAL A 57 -15.84 4.05 4.68
C VAL A 57 -16.61 4.22 5.98
N ARG A 58 -17.02 5.44 6.25
CA ARG A 58 -17.93 5.71 7.36
C ARG A 58 -19.35 5.37 6.92
N TRP A 59 -20.00 4.52 7.64
CA TRP A 59 -21.40 4.16 7.39
C TRP A 59 -22.31 5.29 7.88
N LEU A 60 -22.39 6.37 7.10
CA LEU A 60 -23.20 7.54 7.41
C LEU A 60 -24.65 7.16 7.72
N LEU A 61 -25.17 6.13 7.04
CA LEU A 61 -26.51 5.60 7.25
C LEU A 61 -26.75 5.18 8.71
N TRP A 62 -25.79 4.50 9.34
CA TRP A 62 -25.93 4.06 10.74
C TRP A 62 -25.88 5.22 11.72
N TYR A 63 -25.09 6.25 11.43
CA TYR A 63 -25.10 7.48 12.21
C TYR A 63 -26.43 8.20 12.09
N LEU A 64 -26.95 8.33 10.86
CA LEU A 64 -28.22 8.97 10.62
C LEU A 64 -29.37 8.22 11.29
N LEU A 65 -29.42 6.89 11.11
CA LEU A 65 -30.43 6.03 11.70
C LEU A 65 -30.35 6.06 13.24
N GLY A 66 -29.16 5.95 13.82
CA GLY A 66 -28.95 6.00 15.25
C GLY A 66 -29.32 7.36 15.85
N SER A 67 -28.93 8.45 15.20
CA SER A 67 -29.29 9.81 15.64
C SER A 67 -30.80 10.05 15.55
N PHE A 68 -31.44 9.61 14.47
CA PHE A 68 -32.89 9.76 14.29
C PHE A 68 -33.67 8.94 15.31
N THR A 69 -33.26 7.71 15.56
CA THR A 69 -33.85 6.84 16.57
C THR A 69 -33.72 7.46 17.97
N LEU A 70 -32.52 7.92 18.30
CA LEU A 70 -32.24 8.53 19.62
C LEU A 70 -33.04 9.82 19.80
N ALA A 71 -33.08 10.69 18.82
CA ALA A 71 -33.84 11.95 18.87
C ALA A 71 -35.37 11.67 18.96
N GLY A 72 -35.89 10.72 18.16
CA GLY A 72 -37.31 10.38 18.17
C GLY A 72 -37.76 9.83 19.52
N PHE A 73 -37.01 8.88 20.12
CA PHE A 73 -37.36 8.38 21.46
C PHE A 73 -37.17 9.41 22.56
N ALA A 74 -36.17 10.30 22.46
CA ALA A 74 -35.99 11.38 23.42
C ALA A 74 -37.19 12.36 23.37
N ILE A 75 -37.59 12.80 22.18
CA ILE A 75 -38.74 13.70 22.02
C ILE A 75 -40.02 13.06 22.51
N ALA A 76 -40.30 11.78 22.13
CA ALA A 76 -41.51 11.07 22.56
C ALA A 76 -41.54 10.87 24.08
N PHE A 77 -40.38 10.69 24.72
CA PHE A 77 -40.30 10.61 26.18
C PHE A 77 -40.57 11.99 26.82
N LEU A 78 -39.98 13.07 26.32
CA LEU A 78 -40.20 14.43 26.83
C LEU A 78 -41.63 14.90 26.68
N GLN A 79 -42.31 14.46 25.60
CA GLN A 79 -43.73 14.76 25.39
C GLN A 79 -44.70 13.83 26.17
N ASN A 80 -44.17 12.97 27.02
CA ASN A 80 -44.96 12.04 27.84
C ASN A 80 -45.76 11.00 27.02
N TRP A 81 -45.39 10.78 25.74
CA TRP A 81 -46.04 9.80 24.88
C TRP A 81 -45.60 8.37 25.18
N LEU A 82 -44.35 8.23 25.68
CA LEU A 82 -43.73 6.95 26.02
C LEU A 82 -43.47 6.84 27.52
N ARG A 83 -43.82 5.67 28.08
CA ARG A 83 -43.42 5.35 29.46
C ARG A 83 -41.91 5.11 29.54
N THR A 84 -41.37 5.25 30.73
CA THR A 84 -39.92 5.19 31.01
C THR A 84 -39.26 3.94 30.43
N MET A 85 -39.87 2.75 30.57
CA MET A 85 -39.25 1.51 30.11
C MET A 85 -39.06 1.44 28.57
N PRO A 86 -40.11 1.66 27.74
CA PRO A 86 -39.93 1.65 26.29
C PRO A 86 -39.00 2.80 25.80
N ALA A 87 -39.02 3.95 26.47
CA ALA A 87 -38.12 5.05 26.14
C ALA A 87 -36.65 4.67 26.36
N MET A 88 -36.30 4.06 27.50
CA MET A 88 -34.95 3.59 27.78
C MET A 88 -34.46 2.55 26.79
N VAL A 89 -35.31 1.61 26.39
CA VAL A 89 -34.95 0.62 25.37
C VAL A 89 -34.66 1.29 24.02
N GLY A 90 -35.49 2.26 23.61
CA GLY A 90 -35.29 3.01 22.37
C GLY A 90 -33.99 3.86 22.37
N LEU A 91 -33.74 4.52 23.49
CA LEU A 91 -32.49 5.31 23.65
C LEU A 91 -31.25 4.39 23.63
N ALA A 92 -31.29 3.24 24.29
CA ALA A 92 -30.24 2.25 24.27
C ALA A 92 -29.99 1.70 22.85
N ALA A 93 -31.06 1.40 22.11
CA ALA A 93 -30.97 0.96 20.71
C ALA A 93 -30.33 2.05 19.82
N GLY A 94 -30.74 3.31 19.96
CA GLY A 94 -30.15 4.44 19.25
C GLY A 94 -28.66 4.60 19.56
N ALA A 95 -28.27 4.49 20.84
CA ALA A 95 -26.88 4.55 21.26
C ALA A 95 -26.03 3.39 20.68
N LEU A 96 -26.60 2.16 20.65
CA LEU A 96 -25.95 0.99 20.04
C LEU A 96 -25.75 1.18 18.53
N LEU A 97 -26.73 1.72 17.81
CA LEU A 97 -26.61 2.03 16.38
C LEU A 97 -25.51 3.05 16.12
N LEU A 98 -25.42 4.10 16.94
CA LEU A 98 -24.33 5.08 16.86
C LEU A 98 -22.97 4.44 17.13
N ALA A 99 -22.86 3.59 18.15
CA ALA A 99 -21.64 2.87 18.48
C ALA A 99 -21.23 1.91 17.35
N TYR A 100 -22.21 1.26 16.72
CA TYR A 100 -21.97 0.39 15.56
C TYR A 100 -21.49 1.20 14.33
N GLY A 101 -22.11 2.37 14.10
CA GLY A 101 -21.69 3.29 13.04
C GLY A 101 -20.22 3.76 13.16
N ARG A 102 -19.70 3.86 14.41
CA ARG A 102 -18.30 4.22 14.66
C ARG A 102 -17.30 3.14 14.23
N ARG A 103 -17.74 1.87 14.19
CA ARG A 103 -16.85 0.75 13.83
C ARG A 103 -16.40 0.75 12.38
N GLY A 104 -17.02 1.51 11.48
CA GLY A 104 -16.61 1.69 10.09
C GLY A 104 -15.88 0.49 9.45
N THR A 105 -15.89 0.40 8.15
CA THR A 105 -15.04 -0.54 7.41
C THR A 105 -13.98 0.27 6.65
N ASN A 106 -12.75 -0.20 6.64
CA ASN A 106 -11.71 0.39 5.84
C ASN A 106 -11.72 -0.27 4.45
N ARG A 107 -11.67 0.52 3.41
CA ARG A 107 -11.59 0.05 2.03
C ARG A 107 -10.16 0.20 1.55
N LEU A 108 -9.50 -0.92 1.31
CA LEU A 108 -8.21 -0.96 0.67
C LEU A 108 -8.41 -1.01 -0.83
N ARG A 109 -7.81 -0.05 -1.55
CA ARG A 109 -7.84 0.05 -2.99
C ARG A 109 -6.43 -0.16 -3.52
N LEU A 110 -6.26 -1.18 -4.34
CA LEU A 110 -5.01 -1.49 -5.02
C LEU A 110 -5.09 -0.96 -6.45
N HIS A 111 -4.31 0.08 -6.75
CA HIS A 111 -4.17 0.60 -8.11
C HIS A 111 -3.16 -0.25 -8.86
N ARG A 112 -3.60 -0.86 -9.96
CA ARG A 112 -2.76 -1.72 -10.81
C ARG A 112 -2.43 -1.00 -12.09
N LEU A 113 -1.19 -1.15 -12.56
CA LEU A 113 -0.75 -0.59 -13.83
C LEU A 113 -1.58 -1.17 -14.99
N GLY A 114 -2.28 -0.29 -15.72
CA GLY A 114 -3.07 -0.65 -16.89
C GLY A 114 -4.29 -1.53 -16.64
N ARG A 115 -4.74 -1.69 -15.38
CA ARG A 115 -5.91 -2.48 -15.00
C ARG A 115 -6.80 -1.74 -14.02
N GLU A 116 -8.05 -2.19 -13.92
CA GLU A 116 -8.99 -1.65 -12.94
C GLU A 116 -8.52 -1.91 -11.50
N ALA A 117 -8.75 -0.94 -10.63
CA ALA A 117 -8.36 -1.03 -9.23
C ALA A 117 -9.16 -2.11 -8.49
N THR A 118 -8.48 -2.93 -7.72
CA THR A 118 -9.11 -3.98 -6.92
C THR A 118 -9.43 -3.45 -5.52
N HIS A 119 -10.62 -3.75 -5.02
CA HIS A 119 -11.13 -3.26 -3.75
C HIS A 119 -11.27 -4.38 -2.74
N PHE A 120 -10.77 -4.15 -1.52
CA PHE A 120 -10.91 -5.07 -0.40
C PHE A 120 -11.50 -4.35 0.81
N ALA A 121 -12.47 -4.97 1.48
CA ALA A 121 -12.98 -4.49 2.75
C ALA A 121 -12.13 -5.07 3.89
N LEU A 122 -11.53 -4.20 4.69
CA LEU A 122 -10.69 -4.58 5.81
C LEU A 122 -11.37 -4.14 7.13
N PRO A 123 -11.71 -5.07 8.02
CA PRO A 123 -12.18 -4.73 9.36
C PRO A 123 -11.02 -4.29 10.24
N GLY A 124 -11.31 -3.57 11.32
CA GLY A 124 -10.31 -3.19 12.32
C GLY A 124 -9.92 -1.72 12.32
N GLU A 125 -8.89 -1.38 13.08
CA GLU A 125 -8.47 0.00 13.30
C GLU A 125 -7.77 0.60 12.07
N LEU A 126 -8.18 1.81 11.71
CA LEU A 126 -7.63 2.56 10.58
C LEU A 126 -6.11 2.77 10.70
N ALA A 127 -5.62 3.06 11.92
CA ALA A 127 -4.21 3.38 12.15
C ALA A 127 -3.25 2.23 11.79
N GLN A 128 -3.65 0.99 12.06
CA GLN A 128 -2.89 -0.20 11.68
C GLN A 128 -2.79 -0.34 10.16
N TRP A 129 -3.92 -0.19 9.47
CA TRP A 129 -3.99 -0.28 8.02
C TRP A 129 -3.22 0.83 7.32
N GLN A 130 -3.23 2.05 7.90
CA GLN A 130 -2.44 3.17 7.37
C GLN A 130 -0.93 2.88 7.41
N LYS A 131 -0.42 2.29 8.49
CA LYS A 131 1.00 1.89 8.59
C LYS A 131 1.37 0.84 7.54
N LEU A 132 0.53 -0.17 7.35
CA LEU A 132 0.74 -1.21 6.34
C LEU A 132 0.67 -0.64 4.91
N ALA A 133 -0.29 0.23 4.62
CA ALA A 133 -0.41 0.88 3.31
C ALA A 133 0.77 1.81 3.02
N ALA A 134 1.25 2.57 4.01
CA ALA A 134 2.43 3.41 3.87
C ALA A 134 3.70 2.59 3.57
N GLU A 135 3.87 1.47 4.28
CA GLU A 135 5.00 0.56 4.03
C GLU A 135 4.89 -0.13 2.67
N ALA A 136 3.68 -0.56 2.27
CA ALA A 136 3.44 -1.11 0.93
C ALA A 136 3.83 -0.11 -0.16
N ASN A 137 3.39 1.15 -0.05
CA ASN A 137 3.73 2.20 -1.01
C ASN A 137 5.24 2.50 -1.05
N ARG A 138 5.94 2.39 0.09
CA ARG A 138 7.40 2.52 0.13
C ARG A 138 8.08 1.39 -0.64
N ARG A 139 7.61 0.15 -0.47
CA ARG A 139 8.15 -1.03 -1.17
C ARG A 139 7.85 -1.01 -2.66
N ILE A 140 6.65 -0.55 -3.04
CA ILE A 140 6.28 -0.35 -4.45
C ILE A 140 7.26 0.62 -5.11
N ARG A 141 7.46 1.82 -4.53
CA ARG A 141 8.41 2.80 -5.08
C ARG A 141 9.81 2.22 -5.21
N ARG A 142 10.32 1.55 -4.18
CA ARG A 142 11.65 0.91 -4.23
C ARG A 142 11.74 -0.12 -5.35
N ALA A 143 10.73 -0.98 -5.53
CA ALA A 143 10.72 -1.99 -6.59
C ALA A 143 10.76 -1.34 -7.99
N HIS A 144 10.03 -0.24 -8.19
CA HIS A 144 10.07 0.51 -9.45
C HIS A 144 11.42 1.21 -9.67
N ASP A 145 12.00 1.81 -8.62
CA ASP A 145 13.32 2.45 -8.70
C ASP A 145 14.43 1.43 -9.03
N GLU A 146 14.40 0.25 -8.41
CA GLU A 146 15.32 -0.84 -8.69
C GLU A 146 15.17 -1.38 -10.12
N ALA A 147 13.94 -1.54 -10.60
CA ALA A 147 13.67 -1.96 -11.97
C ALA A 147 14.13 -0.91 -13.00
N ALA A 148 13.89 0.38 -12.73
CA ALA A 148 14.35 1.46 -13.58
C ALA A 148 15.89 1.56 -13.62
N ALA A 149 16.56 1.39 -12.49
CA ALA A 149 18.02 1.37 -12.43
C ALA A 149 18.61 0.18 -13.19
N ALA A 150 18.01 -1.01 -13.07
CA ALA A 150 18.42 -2.18 -13.82
C ALA A 150 18.25 -1.99 -15.34
N ALA A 151 17.13 -1.41 -15.76
CA ALA A 151 16.90 -1.09 -17.17
C ALA A 151 17.90 -0.05 -17.72
N ALA A 152 18.23 0.98 -16.93
CA ALA A 152 19.21 1.99 -17.31
C ALA A 152 20.62 1.39 -17.50
N THR A 153 21.04 0.48 -16.62
CA THR A 153 22.36 -0.19 -16.77
C THR A 153 22.41 -1.05 -18.03
N LEU A 154 21.34 -1.77 -18.37
CA LEU A 154 21.28 -2.56 -19.60
C LEU A 154 21.38 -1.69 -20.86
N LEU A 155 20.69 -0.53 -20.88
CA LEU A 155 20.77 0.41 -22.00
C LEU A 155 22.16 1.03 -22.17
N LEU A 156 22.86 1.31 -21.08
CA LEU A 156 24.23 1.84 -21.13
C LEU A 156 25.22 0.78 -21.65
N ASP A 157 25.04 -0.47 -21.27
CA ASP A 157 25.89 -1.58 -21.71
C ASP A 157 25.70 -1.85 -23.22
N ASP A 158 24.46 -1.83 -23.70
CA ASP A 158 24.14 -1.99 -25.13
C ASP A 158 24.71 -0.84 -25.98
N SER A 159 24.72 0.40 -25.46
CA SER A 159 25.27 1.57 -26.14
C SER A 159 26.77 1.52 -26.29
N THR A 160 27.48 0.86 -25.37
CA THR A 160 28.95 0.69 -25.45
C THR A 160 29.35 -0.39 -26.45
N LEU A 161 28.51 -1.40 -26.67
CA LEU A 161 28.77 -2.45 -27.66
C LEU A 161 28.42 -2.03 -29.10
N GLY A 162 27.56 -1.03 -29.26
CA GLY A 162 27.08 -0.55 -30.56
C GLY A 162 27.91 0.54 -31.21
N GLN A 163 29.08 0.93 -30.67
CA GLN A 163 29.92 1.92 -31.32
C GLN A 163 30.64 1.26 -32.52
N PRO A 164 30.22 1.52 -33.77
CA PRO A 164 30.91 0.98 -34.92
C PRO A 164 32.28 1.55 -34.90
N ASP A 165 33.25 0.64 -34.90
CA ASP A 165 34.68 0.93 -35.12
C ASP A 165 34.75 1.89 -36.31
N SER A 166 35.15 3.15 -36.04
CA SER A 166 35.36 4.17 -37.07
C SER A 166 36.53 3.74 -37.91
N GLY A 167 36.31 2.67 -38.70
CA GLY A 167 37.26 2.09 -39.59
C GLY A 167 37.80 3.16 -40.54
N THR A 168 39.04 3.46 -40.32
CA THR A 168 39.97 4.17 -41.16
C THR A 168 39.63 4.00 -42.62
N PHE A 169 39.05 5.01 -43.27
CA PHE A 169 38.94 5.06 -44.73
C PHE A 169 40.34 5.14 -45.30
N PRO A 170 40.82 4.20 -46.09
CA PRO A 170 42.07 4.33 -46.82
C PRO A 170 41.95 5.46 -47.83
N THR A 171 42.66 6.57 -47.62
CA THR A 171 42.86 7.61 -48.58
C THR A 171 43.63 7.00 -49.76
N SER A 172 42.92 6.68 -50.84
CA SER A 172 43.49 6.30 -52.14
C SER A 172 43.98 7.58 -52.81
N ASN A 173 45.33 7.78 -52.78
CA ASN A 173 46.01 8.75 -53.63
C ASN A 173 46.01 8.22 -55.09
N VAL A 174 45.45 9.01 -56.02
CA VAL A 174 45.76 8.99 -57.46
C VAL A 174 46.14 10.41 -57.82
#